data_8b5f69c289ffbd286b196fcbaab9019c
#
_entry.id   8b5f69c289ffbd286b196fcbaab9019c
#
_cell.length_a   1.000
_cell.length_b   1.000
_cell.length_c   1.000
_cell.angle_alpha   90.00
_cell.angle_beta   90.00
_cell.angle_gamma   90.00
#
_symmetry.space_group_name_H-M   'P 1'
#
loop_
_entity.id
_entity.type
_entity.pdbx_description
1 polymer ?
#
loop_
_entity_poly.entity_id
_entity_poly.type
_entity_poly.pdbx_seq_one_letter_code
_entity_poly.pdbx_strand_id
1 'polypeptide(L)'
;MAVFTDVSVDEASAFVAQLEIGKLTGFRGIQAGIENSNFFLDTEQAGATSHWVLTIFERLTFEQLPSYLQLMRPLARRGIPMPEPQADRSGAILHRLKGKPAALVNKLVGGHQLAPDVDHCMQVGAMLARMHLAGQD
;
A
#
# COMPACT_ATOMS: atom_id res chain seq x y z
N MET A 1 6.64 -14.08 -12.26
CA MET A 1 6.21 -12.80 -12.84
C MET A 1 5.24 -12.15 -11.86
N ALA A 2 5.56 -10.99 -11.39
CA ALA A 2 4.82 -10.34 -10.30
C ALA A 2 3.84 -9.24 -10.75
N VAL A 3 3.69 -9.02 -12.05
CA VAL A 3 2.69 -8.13 -12.62
C VAL A 3 1.80 -8.96 -13.55
N PHE A 4 0.54 -9.15 -13.16
CA PHE A 4 -0.44 -9.90 -13.92
C PHE A 4 -1.40 -8.96 -14.69
N THR A 5 -1.56 -7.74 -14.18
CA THR A 5 -2.39 -6.69 -14.79
C THR A 5 -1.48 -5.55 -15.22
N ASP A 6 -1.42 -5.31 -16.53
CA ASP A 6 -0.69 -4.18 -17.07
C ASP A 6 -1.46 -2.87 -16.85
N VAL A 7 -0.72 -1.85 -16.43
CA VAL A 7 -1.22 -0.49 -16.25
C VAL A 7 -0.31 0.46 -16.99
N SER A 8 -0.87 1.28 -17.87
CA SER A 8 -0.12 2.32 -18.56
C SER A 8 0.16 3.51 -17.65
N VAL A 9 1.14 4.33 -18.03
CA VAL A 9 1.43 5.59 -17.32
C VAL A 9 0.22 6.53 -17.32
N ASP A 10 -0.52 6.58 -18.41
CA ASP A 10 -1.73 7.41 -18.52
C ASP A 10 -2.84 6.93 -17.57
N GLU A 11 -3.04 5.63 -17.47
CA GLU A 11 -3.99 5.03 -16.52
C GLU A 11 -3.57 5.29 -15.07
N ALA A 12 -2.28 5.16 -14.76
CA ALA A 12 -1.74 5.48 -13.45
C ALA A 12 -1.88 6.97 -13.10
N SER A 13 -1.62 7.86 -14.06
CA SER A 13 -1.82 9.30 -13.89
C SER A 13 -3.28 9.65 -13.60
N ALA A 14 -4.22 9.08 -14.34
CA ALA A 14 -5.64 9.28 -14.13
C ALA A 14 -6.10 8.78 -12.75
N PHE A 15 -5.57 7.64 -12.31
CA PHE A 15 -5.81 7.10 -10.98
C PHE A 15 -5.29 8.02 -9.87
N VAL A 16 -4.04 8.47 -9.98
CA VAL A 16 -3.40 9.38 -9.01
C VAL A 16 -4.15 10.72 -8.89
N ALA A 17 -4.70 11.24 -10.00
CA ALA A 17 -5.47 12.48 -10.00
C ALA A 17 -6.71 12.44 -9.09
N GLN A 18 -7.23 11.27 -8.76
CA GLN A 18 -8.37 11.10 -7.86
C GLN A 18 -8.01 11.17 -6.37
N LEU A 19 -6.72 11.09 -6.03
CA LEU A 19 -6.24 10.87 -4.66
C LEU A 19 -5.66 12.12 -3.98
N GLU A 20 -5.55 13.23 -4.69
CA GLU A 20 -5.01 14.50 -4.15
C GLU A 20 -3.60 14.39 -3.53
N ILE A 21 -2.77 13.52 -4.09
CA ILE A 21 -1.39 13.25 -3.63
C ILE A 21 -0.33 13.91 -4.51
N GLY A 22 -0.72 14.78 -5.41
CA GLY A 22 0.17 15.44 -6.36
C GLY A 22 0.13 14.83 -7.74
N LYS A 23 1.13 15.18 -8.56
CA LYS A 23 1.27 14.74 -9.95
C LYS A 23 2.19 13.52 -10.01
N LEU A 24 1.82 12.52 -10.81
CA LEU A 24 2.66 11.35 -11.06
C LEU A 24 3.95 11.76 -11.78
N THR A 25 5.08 11.40 -11.20
CA THR A 25 6.43 11.68 -11.75
C THR A 25 7.24 10.41 -12.02
N GLY A 26 6.85 9.28 -11.42
CA GLY A 26 7.49 8.00 -11.63
C GLY A 26 6.50 6.85 -11.48
N PHE A 27 6.67 5.82 -12.31
CA PHE A 27 5.81 4.63 -12.30
C PHE A 27 6.57 3.43 -12.82
N ARG A 28 6.63 2.34 -12.03
CA ARG A 28 7.29 1.11 -12.43
C ARG A 28 6.69 -0.12 -11.73
N GLY A 29 6.62 -1.24 -12.45
CA GLY A 29 6.19 -2.53 -11.89
C GLY A 29 7.20 -3.10 -10.89
N ILE A 30 6.69 -3.78 -9.87
CA ILE A 30 7.48 -4.52 -8.88
C ILE A 30 7.50 -5.98 -9.30
N GLN A 31 8.70 -6.51 -9.56
CA GLN A 31 8.86 -7.90 -10.01
C GLN A 31 8.74 -8.93 -8.89
N ALA A 32 8.85 -8.51 -7.64
CA ALA A 32 8.68 -9.37 -6.46
C ALA A 32 7.21 -9.52 -6.09
N GLY A 33 6.83 -10.69 -5.61
CA GLY A 33 5.46 -11.03 -5.22
C GLY A 33 4.87 -12.14 -6.09
N ILE A 34 3.85 -12.79 -5.59
CA ILE A 34 3.25 -13.98 -6.24
C ILE A 34 1.72 -13.91 -6.37
N GLU A 35 1.07 -12.96 -5.70
CA GLU A 35 -0.40 -12.92 -5.64
C GLU A 35 -1.02 -11.68 -6.30
N ASN A 36 -0.36 -10.55 -6.24
CA ASN A 36 -0.92 -9.27 -6.67
C ASN A 36 -0.02 -8.58 -7.67
N SER A 37 -0.59 -7.70 -8.48
CA SER A 37 0.18 -6.78 -9.32
C SER A 37 0.54 -5.54 -8.51
N ASN A 38 1.83 -5.27 -8.34
CA ASN A 38 2.33 -4.17 -7.52
C ASN A 38 3.18 -3.23 -8.36
N PHE A 39 3.08 -1.93 -8.04
CA PHE A 39 3.80 -0.87 -8.74
C PHE A 39 4.34 0.14 -7.72
N PHE A 40 5.55 0.64 -7.96
CA PHE A 40 6.04 1.83 -7.30
C PHE A 40 5.57 3.07 -8.05
N LEU A 41 5.06 4.05 -7.31
CA LEU A 41 4.67 5.36 -7.81
C LEU A 41 5.43 6.45 -7.06
N ASP A 42 5.85 7.45 -7.80
CA ASP A 42 6.36 8.69 -7.23
C ASP A 42 5.44 9.83 -7.66
N THR A 43 5.11 10.71 -6.70
CA THR A 43 4.32 11.91 -6.96
C THR A 43 5.05 13.14 -6.44
N GLU A 44 4.78 14.28 -7.08
CA GLU A 44 5.31 15.57 -6.66
C GLU A 44 4.15 16.53 -6.36
N GLN A 45 4.21 17.18 -5.20
CA GLN A 45 3.26 18.18 -4.79
C GLN A 45 4.00 19.28 -4.03
N ALA A 46 3.82 20.54 -4.46
CA ALA A 46 4.45 21.71 -3.84
C ALA A 46 5.98 21.58 -3.69
N GLY A 47 6.65 20.97 -4.66
CA GLY A 47 8.10 20.75 -4.65
C GLY A 47 8.59 19.56 -3.82
N ALA A 48 7.68 18.84 -3.17
CA ALA A 48 8.01 17.65 -2.37
C ALA A 48 7.63 16.36 -3.13
N THR A 49 8.56 15.40 -3.15
CA THR A 49 8.35 14.07 -3.72
C THR A 49 7.86 13.09 -2.66
N SER A 50 6.83 12.33 -2.98
CA SER A 50 6.32 11.26 -2.14
C SER A 50 6.36 9.93 -2.89
N HIS A 51 6.55 8.84 -2.14
CA HIS A 51 6.69 7.49 -2.67
C HIS A 51 5.55 6.60 -2.19
N TRP A 52 4.98 5.84 -3.14
CA TRP A 52 3.79 5.03 -2.92
C TRP A 52 3.94 3.62 -3.49
N VAL A 53 3.11 2.72 -3.00
CA VAL A 53 2.92 1.40 -3.60
C VAL A 53 1.45 1.25 -3.99
N LEU A 54 1.21 0.99 -5.27
CA LEU A 54 -0.10 0.62 -5.80
C LEU A 54 -0.18 -0.90 -5.85
N THR A 55 -1.20 -1.47 -5.25
CA THR A 55 -1.51 -2.90 -5.33
C THR A 55 -2.83 -3.10 -6.05
N ILE A 56 -2.83 -3.91 -7.10
CA ILE A 56 -4.02 -4.44 -7.74
C ILE A 56 -4.21 -5.87 -7.23
N PHE A 57 -5.36 -6.12 -6.60
CA PHE A 57 -5.66 -7.41 -6.01
C PHE A 57 -6.22 -8.36 -7.08
N GLU A 58 -5.47 -9.42 -7.36
CA GLU A 58 -5.81 -10.37 -8.42
C GLU A 58 -6.78 -11.46 -7.95
N ARG A 59 -6.81 -11.74 -6.65
CA ARG A 59 -7.63 -12.82 -6.07
C ARG A 59 -8.69 -12.34 -5.09
N LEU A 60 -8.37 -11.36 -4.24
CA LEU A 60 -9.33 -10.83 -3.27
C LEU A 60 -10.36 -9.95 -3.95
N THR A 61 -11.60 -10.04 -3.46
CA THR A 61 -12.75 -9.32 -4.04
C THR A 61 -13.01 -7.99 -3.34
N PHE A 62 -13.84 -7.14 -3.96
CA PHE A 62 -14.34 -5.90 -3.35
C PHE A 62 -15.10 -6.11 -2.04
N GLU A 63 -15.63 -7.31 -1.82
CA GLU A 63 -16.36 -7.66 -0.60
C GLU A 63 -15.44 -8.06 0.55
N GLN A 64 -14.31 -8.70 0.23
CA GLN A 64 -13.35 -9.20 1.21
C GLN A 64 -12.37 -8.13 1.70
N LEU A 65 -11.95 -7.23 0.81
CA LEU A 65 -10.88 -6.25 1.08
C LEU A 65 -11.20 -5.17 2.10
N PRO A 66 -12.44 -4.67 2.24
CA PRO A 66 -12.72 -3.58 3.17
C PRO A 66 -12.29 -3.88 4.61
N SER A 67 -12.46 -5.10 5.09
CA SER A 67 -12.08 -5.48 6.45
C SER A 67 -10.56 -5.35 6.68
N TYR A 68 -9.74 -5.74 5.70
CA TYR A 68 -8.29 -5.62 5.78
C TYR A 68 -7.82 -4.17 5.76
N LEU A 69 -8.32 -3.38 4.81
CA LEU A 69 -7.93 -1.99 4.64
C LEU A 69 -8.41 -1.11 5.80
N GLN A 70 -9.61 -1.39 6.34
CA GLN A 70 -10.15 -0.71 7.49
C GLN A 70 -9.39 -1.01 8.78
N LEU A 71 -8.75 -2.18 8.87
CA LEU A 71 -7.86 -2.51 10.00
C LEU A 71 -6.50 -1.82 9.84
N MET A 72 -5.95 -1.78 8.64
CA MET A 72 -4.63 -1.18 8.37
C MET A 72 -4.58 0.30 8.74
N ARG A 73 -5.58 1.05 8.37
CA ARG A 73 -5.60 2.51 8.53
C ARG A 73 -5.53 2.98 9.99
N PRO A 74 -6.38 2.51 10.92
CA PRO A 74 -6.27 2.89 12.32
C PRO A 74 -4.98 2.42 12.98
N LEU A 75 -4.47 1.24 12.63
CA LEU A 75 -3.19 0.76 13.16
C LEU A 75 -2.03 1.66 12.74
N ALA A 76 -1.97 2.04 11.46
CA ALA A 76 -0.96 2.98 10.98
C ALA A 76 -1.03 4.33 11.71
N ARG A 77 -2.23 4.86 11.92
CA ARG A 77 -2.46 6.11 12.64
C ARG A 77 -2.14 6.05 14.15
N ARG A 78 -2.16 4.86 14.72
CA ARG A 78 -1.74 4.60 16.11
C ARG A 78 -0.25 4.35 16.26
N GLY A 79 0.53 4.63 15.20
CA GLY A 79 1.98 4.54 15.22
C GLY A 79 2.56 3.14 15.01
N ILE A 80 1.76 2.21 14.51
CA ILE A 80 2.28 0.94 14.03
C ILE A 80 2.96 1.21 12.67
N PRO A 81 4.21 0.79 12.45
CA PRO A 81 4.91 1.01 11.18
C PRO A 81 4.39 0.07 10.09
N MET A 82 3.22 0.38 9.59
CA MET A 82 2.57 -0.33 8.50
C MET A 82 2.07 0.66 7.44
N PRO A 83 1.88 0.21 6.20
CA PRO A 83 1.39 1.08 5.15
C PRO A 83 -0.03 1.57 5.43
N GLU A 84 -0.27 2.87 5.26
CA GLU A 84 -1.61 3.47 5.41
C GLU A 84 -2.31 3.56 4.05
N PRO A 85 -3.48 2.93 3.88
CA PRO A 85 -4.29 3.10 2.67
C PRO A 85 -4.74 4.55 2.49
N GLN A 86 -4.52 5.08 1.29
CA GLN A 86 -4.85 6.45 0.93
C GLN A 86 -6.30 6.56 0.43
N ALA A 87 -7.00 7.58 0.91
CA ALA A 87 -8.37 7.86 0.52
C ALA A 87 -8.43 8.76 -0.73
N ASP A 88 -9.45 8.55 -1.55
CA ASP A 88 -9.83 9.49 -2.60
C ASP A 88 -10.64 10.66 -2.01
N ARG A 89 -11.12 11.56 -2.88
CA ARG A 89 -11.94 12.73 -2.49
C ARG A 89 -13.24 12.37 -1.77
N SER A 90 -13.78 11.16 -2.03
CA SER A 90 -14.98 10.66 -1.35
C SER A 90 -14.68 10.02 0.01
N GLY A 91 -13.42 9.85 0.38
CA GLY A 91 -12.97 9.15 1.57
C GLY A 91 -12.82 7.63 1.41
N ALA A 92 -13.01 7.10 0.20
CA ALA A 92 -12.85 5.69 -0.07
C ALA A 92 -11.38 5.28 -0.13
N ILE A 93 -11.02 4.20 0.56
CA ILE A 93 -9.65 3.65 0.61
C ILE A 93 -9.48 2.40 -0.26
N LEU A 94 -10.57 1.83 -0.74
CA LEU A 94 -10.59 0.77 -1.75
C LEU A 94 -11.00 1.39 -3.08
N HIS A 95 -10.20 1.17 -4.09
CA HIS A 95 -10.37 1.75 -5.42
C HIS A 95 -10.61 0.67 -6.46
N ARG A 96 -10.98 1.10 -7.66
CA ARG A 96 -11.12 0.24 -8.84
C ARG A 96 -10.14 0.70 -9.90
N LEU A 97 -9.33 -0.25 -10.41
CA LEU A 97 -8.41 -0.02 -11.52
C LEU A 97 -8.41 -1.25 -12.43
N LYS A 98 -8.61 -1.05 -13.71
CA LYS A 98 -8.74 -2.15 -14.70
C LYS A 98 -9.83 -3.16 -14.33
N GLY A 99 -10.92 -2.70 -13.68
CA GLY A 99 -12.01 -3.55 -13.24
C GLY A 99 -11.73 -4.38 -11.99
N LYS A 100 -10.55 -4.23 -11.37
CA LYS A 100 -10.11 -4.97 -10.19
C LYS A 100 -10.00 -4.06 -8.96
N PRO A 101 -10.09 -4.64 -7.75
CA PRO A 101 -9.83 -3.88 -6.53
C PRO A 101 -8.37 -3.41 -6.48
N ALA A 102 -8.17 -2.18 -6.05
CA ALA A 102 -6.86 -1.58 -5.91
C ALA A 102 -6.75 -0.74 -4.64
N ALA A 103 -5.56 -0.67 -4.07
CA ALA A 103 -5.24 0.21 -2.95
C ALA A 103 -3.91 0.89 -3.18
N LEU A 104 -3.80 2.14 -2.74
CA LEU A 104 -2.56 2.88 -2.72
C LEU A 104 -2.14 3.09 -1.28
N VAL A 105 -0.90 2.76 -0.98
CA VAL A 105 -0.32 2.93 0.36
C VAL A 105 1.00 3.69 0.27
N ASN A 106 1.40 4.35 1.36
CA ASN A 106 2.73 4.95 1.43
C ASN A 106 3.81 3.86 1.42
N LYS A 107 4.91 4.12 0.71
CA LYS A 107 6.07 3.23 0.70
C LYS A 107 6.82 3.37 2.02
N LEU A 108 7.01 2.25 2.71
CA LEU A 108 7.83 2.20 3.92
C LEU A 108 9.31 2.07 3.57
N VAL A 109 10.16 2.61 4.43
CA VAL A 109 11.62 2.42 4.37
C VAL A 109 11.96 1.10 5.03
N GLY A 110 12.86 0.34 4.43
CA GLY A 110 13.32 -0.93 4.97
C GLY A 110 13.74 -1.91 3.89
N GLY A 111 14.11 -3.10 4.30
CA GLY A 111 14.54 -4.16 3.43
C GLY A 111 14.28 -5.53 4.03
N HIS A 112 14.76 -6.55 3.36
CA HIS A 112 14.66 -7.95 3.81
C HIS A 112 15.82 -8.34 4.70
N GLN A 113 15.53 -9.09 5.77
CA GLN A 113 16.53 -9.79 6.56
C GLN A 113 16.41 -11.29 6.30
N LEU A 114 17.36 -11.81 5.53
CA LEU A 114 17.34 -13.21 5.10
C LEU A 114 17.79 -14.18 6.19
N ALA A 115 18.56 -13.69 7.17
CA ALA A 115 19.05 -14.49 8.31
C ALA A 115 18.70 -13.79 9.62
N PRO A 116 17.43 -13.86 10.07
CA PRO A 116 17.01 -13.22 11.31
C PRO A 116 17.68 -13.89 12.51
N ASP A 117 18.10 -13.07 13.47
CA ASP A 117 18.67 -13.50 14.75
C ASP A 117 17.68 -13.37 15.90
N VAL A 118 18.13 -13.59 17.14
CA VAL A 118 17.30 -13.49 18.35
C VAL A 118 16.74 -12.07 18.52
N ASP A 119 17.51 -11.04 18.24
CA ASP A 119 17.07 -9.64 18.37
C ASP A 119 15.96 -9.31 17.38
N HIS A 120 16.03 -9.81 16.14
CA HIS A 120 14.95 -9.69 15.16
C HIS A 120 13.67 -10.36 15.66
N CYS A 121 13.78 -11.56 16.23
CA CYS A 121 12.63 -12.29 16.80
C CYS A 121 11.99 -11.53 17.96
N MET A 122 12.79 -10.94 18.84
CA MET A 122 12.31 -10.12 19.96
C MET A 122 11.58 -8.86 19.45
N GLN A 123 12.13 -8.19 18.44
CA GLN A 123 11.50 -7.00 17.85
C GLN A 123 10.17 -7.34 17.17
N VAL A 124 10.09 -8.46 16.46
CA VAL A 124 8.83 -8.93 15.84
C VAL A 124 7.79 -9.24 16.91
N GLY A 125 8.17 -9.93 18.00
CA GLY A 125 7.27 -10.22 19.10
C GLY A 125 6.74 -8.96 19.80
N ALA A 126 7.62 -7.99 20.05
CA ALA A 126 7.24 -6.70 20.61
C ALA A 126 6.29 -5.92 19.69
N MET A 127 6.55 -5.93 18.39
CA MET A 127 5.69 -5.28 17.40
C MET A 127 4.31 -5.94 17.33
N LEU A 128 4.24 -7.27 17.33
CA LEU A 128 2.98 -8.00 17.37
C LEU A 128 2.15 -7.64 18.62
N ALA A 129 2.78 -7.55 19.79
CA ALA A 129 2.09 -7.13 21.00
C ALA A 129 1.52 -5.70 20.88
N ARG A 130 2.30 -4.78 20.33
CA ARG A 130 1.83 -3.41 20.05
C ARG A 130 0.66 -3.38 19.08
N MET A 131 0.71 -4.19 18.02
CA MET A 131 -0.40 -4.30 17.05
C MET A 131 -1.67 -4.83 17.71
N HIS A 132 -1.56 -5.87 18.54
CA HIS A 132 -2.70 -6.44 19.27
C HIS A 132 -3.32 -5.40 20.21
N LEU A 133 -2.51 -4.68 20.97
CA LEU A 133 -3.00 -3.61 21.85
C LEU A 133 -3.65 -2.47 21.07
N ALA A 134 -3.04 -2.06 19.96
CA ALA A 134 -3.60 -1.01 19.10
C ALA A 134 -4.88 -1.43 18.37
N GLY A 135 -5.13 -2.72 18.21
CA GLY A 135 -6.31 -3.27 17.54
C GLY A 135 -7.48 -3.65 18.45
N GLN A 136 -7.42 -3.31 19.73
CA GLN A 136 -8.46 -3.73 20.71
C GLN A 136 -9.72 -2.86 20.72
N ASP A 137 -9.77 -1.74 19.99
CA ASP A 137 -10.91 -0.80 19.98
C ASP A 137 -11.85 -1.00 18.80
#